data_9b98066cda099eb7022e51112b2a2490
#
_entry.id   9b98066cda099eb7022e51112b2a2490
#
_cell.length_a   1.000
_cell.length_b   1.000
_cell.length_c   1.000
_cell.angle_alpha   90.00
_cell.angle_beta   90.00
_cell.angle_gamma   90.00
#
_symmetry.space_group_name_H-M   'P 1'
#
loop_
_entity.id
_entity.type
_entity.pdbx_description
1 polymer ?
#
loop_
_entity_poly.entity_id
_entity_poly.type
_entity_poly.pdbx_seq_one_letter_code
_entity_poly.pdbx_strand_id
1 'polypeptide(L)'
;MMKWFEEVNRTRPAVICSRVRLVRNLEQYAFPSRLDGKLAEEMIGRLEDGLKDLGSADGRHYEQARLQELRDLDRRALRERRVFNSTIASGKAPAGVMVSDDERVGIVLNGTDHIRIQLFASGLHLDELWTQAGLIDDYLNERFDYAFDDKYGYLTSFPTSVGTGLRASVVLH
;
A
#
# COMPACT_ATOMS: atom_id res chain seq x y z
N MET A 1 18.57 -4.20 -8.34
CA MET A 1 17.48 -4.13 -9.35
C MET A 1 17.23 -2.67 -9.68
N MET A 2 16.87 -2.33 -10.94
CA MET A 2 16.56 -0.95 -11.35
C MET A 2 15.23 -0.54 -10.72
N LYS A 3 15.19 0.64 -10.12
CA LYS A 3 13.99 1.17 -9.48
C LYS A 3 13.04 1.76 -10.53
N TRP A 4 11.72 1.74 -10.29
CA TRP A 4 10.73 2.25 -11.25
C TRP A 4 10.95 3.72 -11.65
N PHE A 5 11.49 4.53 -10.77
CA PHE A 5 11.75 5.95 -11.01
C PHE A 5 13.07 6.24 -11.75
N GLU A 6 13.90 5.22 -11.95
CA GLU A 6 15.13 5.27 -12.77
C GLU A 6 14.81 4.95 -14.24
N GLU A 7 13.62 4.42 -14.52
CA GLU A 7 13.19 4.07 -15.88
C GLU A 7 12.81 5.33 -16.66
N VAL A 8 13.36 5.47 -17.86
CA VAL A 8 13.03 6.59 -18.74
C VAL A 8 11.91 6.21 -19.69
N ASN A 9 10.75 6.86 -19.54
CA ASN A 9 9.65 6.73 -20.50
C ASN A 9 9.94 7.53 -21.76
N ARG A 10 10.32 6.84 -22.85
CA ARG A 10 10.58 7.45 -24.16
C ARG A 10 9.36 7.52 -25.06
N THR A 11 8.31 6.75 -24.76
CA THR A 11 7.14 6.61 -25.63
C THR A 11 6.14 7.75 -25.45
N ARG A 12 5.98 8.23 -24.22
CA ARG A 12 5.05 9.33 -23.88
C ARG A 12 5.74 10.27 -22.88
N PRO A 13 6.63 11.15 -23.33
CA PRO A 13 7.48 11.95 -22.45
C PRO A 13 6.71 12.89 -21.51
N ALA A 14 5.48 13.27 -21.87
CA ALA A 14 4.61 14.06 -21.00
C ALA A 14 4.08 13.30 -19.78
N VAL A 15 4.10 11.95 -19.79
CA VAL A 15 3.64 11.12 -18.67
C VAL A 15 4.85 10.65 -17.86
N ILE A 16 4.99 11.19 -16.67
CA ILE A 16 6.09 10.84 -15.76
C ILE A 16 5.85 9.44 -15.18
N CYS A 17 4.71 9.22 -14.56
CA CYS A 17 4.38 7.92 -13.97
C CYS A 17 2.87 7.70 -13.81
N SER A 18 2.51 6.43 -13.69
CA SER A 18 1.20 5.95 -13.27
C SER A 18 1.26 5.40 -11.86
N ARG A 19 0.14 5.50 -11.14
CA ARG A 19 -0.03 4.94 -9.82
C ARG A 19 -1.43 4.37 -9.66
N VAL A 20 -1.50 3.17 -9.11
CA VAL A 20 -2.73 2.55 -8.61
C VAL A 20 -2.60 2.35 -7.11
N ARG A 21 -3.67 2.60 -6.37
CA ARG A 21 -3.75 2.41 -4.93
C ARG A 21 -5.07 1.75 -4.57
N LEU A 22 -5.01 0.70 -3.76
CA LEU A 22 -6.13 0.09 -3.08
C LEU A 22 -6.02 0.30 -1.58
N VAL A 23 -7.15 0.50 -0.91
CA VAL A 23 -7.24 0.55 0.54
C VAL A 23 -8.27 -0.45 1.04
N ARG A 24 -7.92 -1.14 2.14
CA ARG A 24 -8.76 -2.15 2.79
C ARG A 24 -8.70 -1.99 4.31
N ASN A 25 -9.83 -2.28 4.95
CA ASN A 25 -9.89 -2.43 6.39
C ASN A 25 -10.36 -3.84 6.72
N LEU A 26 -9.92 -4.37 7.84
CA LEU A 26 -10.32 -5.69 8.33
C LEU A 26 -11.60 -5.53 9.14
N GLU A 27 -12.56 -6.45 8.97
CA GLU A 27 -13.87 -6.39 9.62
C GLU A 27 -13.77 -6.44 11.15
N GLN A 28 -12.87 -7.26 11.67
CA GLN A 28 -12.73 -7.54 13.09
C GLN A 28 -12.04 -6.45 13.92
N TYR A 29 -11.52 -5.40 13.28
CA TYR A 29 -10.82 -4.31 13.97
C TYR A 29 -11.51 -2.96 13.76
N ALA A 30 -11.47 -2.11 14.78
CA ALA A 30 -11.86 -0.70 14.62
C ALA A 30 -10.91 0.00 13.65
N PHE A 31 -11.38 0.98 12.91
CA PHE A 31 -10.53 1.74 11.98
C PHE A 31 -9.34 2.40 12.70
N PRO A 32 -8.21 2.64 12.01
CA PRO A 32 -6.96 3.07 12.65
C PRO A 32 -7.08 4.26 13.59
N SER A 33 -7.99 5.21 13.31
CA SER A 33 -8.23 6.39 14.15
C SER A 33 -8.83 6.07 15.52
N ARG A 34 -9.40 4.87 15.71
CA ARG A 34 -10.05 4.38 16.94
C ARG A 34 -9.43 3.09 17.45
N LEU A 35 -8.44 2.55 16.76
CA LEU A 35 -7.80 1.30 17.12
C LEU A 35 -6.82 1.52 18.28
N ASP A 36 -6.95 0.71 19.32
CA ASP A 36 -6.01 0.70 20.44
C ASP A 36 -4.61 0.26 19.98
N GLY A 37 -3.56 0.82 20.61
CA GLY A 37 -2.19 0.56 20.20
C GLY A 37 -1.76 -0.92 20.31
N LYS A 38 -2.25 -1.66 21.32
CA LYS A 38 -1.96 -3.09 21.45
C LYS A 38 -2.65 -3.92 20.37
N LEU A 39 -3.92 -3.61 20.09
CA LEU A 39 -4.65 -4.24 19.00
C LEU A 39 -4.05 -3.90 17.63
N ALA A 40 -3.52 -2.67 17.46
CA ALA A 40 -2.82 -2.28 16.26
C ALA A 40 -1.54 -3.11 16.05
N GLU A 41 -0.73 -3.32 17.10
CA GLU A 41 0.46 -4.18 17.03
C GLU A 41 0.10 -5.63 16.70
N GLU A 42 -0.94 -6.18 17.34
CA GLU A 42 -1.44 -7.52 17.04
C GLU A 42 -1.88 -7.63 15.57
N MET A 43 -2.71 -6.70 15.11
CA MET A 43 -3.20 -6.67 13.74
C MET A 43 -2.04 -6.58 12.73
N ILE A 44 -1.08 -5.70 12.97
CA ILE A 44 0.07 -5.57 12.07
C ILE A 44 0.87 -6.87 12.04
N GLY A 45 1.11 -7.51 13.19
CA GLY A 45 1.80 -8.81 13.25
C GLY A 45 1.08 -9.88 12.42
N ARG A 46 -0.25 -9.96 12.52
CA ARG A 46 -1.06 -10.90 11.72
C ARG A 46 -0.96 -10.59 10.22
N LEU A 47 -0.99 -9.31 9.84
CA LEU A 47 -0.85 -8.90 8.44
C LEU A 47 0.56 -9.19 7.90
N GLU A 48 1.60 -8.95 8.69
CA GLU A 48 2.98 -9.29 8.34
C GLU A 48 3.16 -10.80 8.14
N ASP A 49 2.59 -11.62 9.03
CA ASP A 49 2.59 -13.07 8.88
C ASP A 49 1.85 -13.52 7.62
N GLY A 50 0.69 -12.93 7.33
CA GLY A 50 -0.06 -13.23 6.12
C GLY A 50 0.63 -12.79 4.82
N LEU A 51 1.53 -11.82 4.88
CA LEU A 51 2.26 -11.29 3.72
C LEU A 51 3.60 -11.98 3.47
N LYS A 52 4.07 -12.87 4.36
CA LYS A 52 5.40 -13.53 4.26
C LYS A 52 5.65 -14.18 2.91
N ASP A 53 4.63 -14.84 2.36
CA ASP A 53 4.74 -15.62 1.13
C ASP A 53 4.25 -14.86 -0.12
N LEU A 54 3.93 -13.57 0.01
CA LEU A 54 3.49 -12.75 -1.12
C LEU A 54 4.48 -12.77 -2.28
N GLY A 55 5.78 -12.72 -1.97
CA GLY A 55 6.84 -12.76 -2.98
C GLY A 55 6.85 -14.05 -3.80
N SER A 56 6.42 -15.17 -3.22
CA SER A 56 6.24 -16.42 -3.96
C SER A 56 5.04 -16.38 -4.90
N ALA A 57 4.01 -15.61 -4.56
CA ALA A 57 2.78 -15.49 -5.33
C ALA A 57 2.94 -14.55 -6.54
N ASP A 58 3.68 -13.45 -6.39
CA ASP A 58 3.83 -12.41 -7.43
C ASP A 58 5.24 -12.34 -8.07
N GLY A 59 6.16 -13.21 -7.64
CA GLY A 59 7.51 -13.33 -8.17
C GLY A 59 8.46 -12.20 -7.77
N ARG A 60 8.14 -11.42 -6.70
CA ARG A 60 8.95 -10.32 -6.20
C ARG A 60 9.64 -10.68 -4.90
N HIS A 61 10.72 -10.00 -4.63
CA HIS A 61 11.32 -9.96 -3.30
C HIS A 61 10.87 -8.69 -2.58
N TYR A 62 10.55 -8.82 -1.28
CA TYR A 62 10.03 -7.74 -0.44
C TYR A 62 10.84 -7.57 0.82
N GLU A 63 11.07 -6.32 1.19
CA GLU A 63 11.59 -5.94 2.50
C GLU A 63 10.44 -5.43 3.39
N GLN A 64 10.37 -5.94 4.61
CA GLN A 64 9.41 -5.51 5.64
C GLN A 64 10.12 -4.74 6.74
N ALA A 65 9.49 -3.69 7.24
CA ALA A 65 9.98 -2.93 8.39
C ALA A 65 8.84 -2.30 9.18
N ARG A 66 9.04 -2.14 10.49
CA ARG A 66 8.19 -1.27 11.31
C ARG A 66 8.64 0.17 11.14
N LEU A 67 7.68 1.10 10.96
CA LEU A 67 8.01 2.51 10.73
C LEU A 67 8.82 3.12 11.88
N GLN A 68 8.57 2.68 13.11
CA GLN A 68 9.25 3.15 14.31
C GLN A 68 10.72 2.72 14.36
N GLU A 69 11.08 1.62 13.71
CA GLU A 69 12.43 1.06 13.66
C GLU A 69 13.28 1.66 12.53
N LEU A 70 12.62 2.29 11.54
CA LEU A 70 13.32 2.93 10.44
C LEU A 70 14.09 4.18 10.91
N ARG A 71 15.32 4.33 10.42
CA ARG A 71 16.09 5.56 10.59
C ARG A 71 15.37 6.74 9.95
N ASP A 72 15.55 7.92 10.47
CA ASP A 72 14.91 9.14 9.95
C ASP A 72 15.19 9.37 8.45
N LEU A 73 16.41 9.04 8.01
CA LEU A 73 16.79 9.18 6.60
C LEU A 73 15.97 8.22 5.71
N ASP A 74 15.85 6.96 6.10
CA ASP A 74 15.10 5.94 5.34
C ASP A 74 13.62 6.31 5.30
N ARG A 75 13.07 6.78 6.41
CA ARG A 75 11.69 7.26 6.52
C ARG A 75 11.42 8.45 5.60
N ARG A 76 12.36 9.40 5.53
CA ARG A 76 12.26 10.55 4.59
C ARG A 76 12.34 10.09 3.14
N ALA A 77 13.27 9.19 2.80
CA ALA A 77 13.41 8.64 1.46
C ALA A 77 12.13 7.95 0.99
N LEU A 78 11.54 7.05 1.80
CA LEU A 78 10.29 6.38 1.47
C LEU A 78 9.10 7.36 1.34
N ARG A 79 9.08 8.43 2.13
CA ARG A 79 8.07 9.50 1.99
C ARG A 79 8.23 10.26 0.67
N GLU A 80 9.45 10.64 0.29
CA GLU A 80 9.74 11.32 -0.98
C GLU A 80 9.39 10.44 -2.18
N ARG A 81 9.63 9.15 -2.08
CA ARG A 81 9.22 8.13 -3.07
C ARG A 81 7.73 7.81 -3.02
N ARG A 82 6.96 8.50 -2.16
CA ARG A 82 5.50 8.39 -2.04
C ARG A 82 5.00 7.02 -1.58
N VAL A 83 5.83 6.20 -0.98
CA VAL A 83 5.41 4.94 -0.36
C VAL A 83 4.39 5.20 0.74
N PHE A 84 4.60 6.25 1.55
CA PHE A 84 3.62 6.75 2.50
C PHE A 84 3.61 8.28 2.58
N ASN A 85 2.60 8.86 3.22
CA ASN A 85 2.46 10.31 3.36
C ASN A 85 3.11 10.84 4.65
N SER A 86 3.17 12.17 4.78
CA SER A 86 3.74 12.83 5.96
C SER A 86 3.02 12.49 7.27
N THR A 87 1.71 12.27 7.22
CA THR A 87 0.89 11.93 8.40
C THR A 87 1.33 10.59 8.99
N ILE A 88 1.57 9.59 8.14
CA ILE A 88 2.07 8.28 8.56
C ILE A 88 3.52 8.39 9.03
N ALA A 89 4.35 9.12 8.28
CA ALA A 89 5.78 9.31 8.61
C ALA A 89 6.01 9.95 9.98
N SER A 90 5.14 10.86 10.40
CA SER A 90 5.21 11.57 11.69
C SER A 90 4.32 10.96 12.78
N GLY A 91 3.51 9.95 12.45
CA GLY A 91 2.59 9.30 13.37
C GLY A 91 3.31 8.57 14.50
N LYS A 92 2.68 8.57 15.69
CA LYS A 92 3.13 7.81 16.86
C LYS A 92 2.47 6.42 16.94
N ALA A 93 1.42 6.19 16.14
CA ALA A 93 0.74 4.91 16.09
C ALA A 93 1.66 3.84 15.45
N PRO A 94 1.58 2.60 15.91
CA PRO A 94 2.26 1.48 15.28
C PRO A 94 1.89 1.41 13.80
N ALA A 95 2.88 1.26 12.93
CA ALA A 95 2.67 1.09 11.49
C ALA A 95 3.77 0.23 10.87
N GLY A 96 3.39 -0.57 9.89
CA GLY A 96 4.32 -1.40 9.11
C GLY A 96 4.42 -0.92 7.67
N VAL A 97 5.50 -1.27 7.03
CA VAL A 97 5.71 -1.06 5.61
C VAL A 97 6.38 -2.28 4.98
N MET A 98 5.94 -2.63 3.78
CA MET A 98 6.53 -3.66 2.96
C MET A 98 6.76 -3.07 1.56
N VAL A 99 7.96 -3.21 1.02
CA VAL A 99 8.36 -2.61 -0.26
C VAL A 99 9.07 -3.63 -1.11
N SER A 100 8.73 -3.72 -2.40
CA SER A 100 9.44 -4.57 -3.34
C SER A 100 10.82 -3.99 -3.69
N ASP A 101 11.78 -4.86 -4.06
CA ASP A 101 13.15 -4.46 -4.41
C ASP A 101 13.23 -3.41 -5.52
N ASP A 102 12.29 -3.46 -6.48
CA ASP A 102 12.17 -2.48 -7.57
C ASP A 102 11.39 -1.22 -7.16
N GLU A 103 10.90 -1.18 -5.92
CA GLU A 103 10.04 -0.12 -5.35
C GLU A 103 8.75 0.16 -6.14
N ARG A 104 8.34 -0.77 -7.02
CA ARG A 104 7.07 -0.66 -7.73
C ARG A 104 5.87 -0.92 -6.83
N VAL A 105 6.03 -1.79 -5.83
CA VAL A 105 4.99 -2.15 -4.88
C VAL A 105 5.36 -1.65 -3.49
N GLY A 106 4.45 -0.90 -2.88
CA GLY A 106 4.51 -0.51 -1.48
C GLY A 106 3.22 -0.86 -0.77
N ILE A 107 3.31 -1.60 0.33
CA ILE A 107 2.17 -1.93 1.18
C ILE A 107 2.41 -1.27 2.53
N VAL A 108 1.44 -0.49 2.98
CA VAL A 108 1.48 0.18 4.29
C VAL A 108 0.42 -0.43 5.18
N LEU A 109 0.83 -0.85 6.37
CA LEU A 109 -0.01 -1.46 7.39
C LEU A 109 -0.30 -0.45 8.49
N ASN A 110 -1.57 -0.33 8.87
CA ASN A 110 -2.07 0.60 9.88
C ASN A 110 -1.70 2.07 9.60
N GLY A 111 -1.93 2.49 8.37
CA GLY A 111 -1.83 3.89 7.98
C GLY A 111 -3.11 4.67 8.29
N THR A 112 -3.75 5.24 7.26
CA THR A 112 -5.09 5.81 7.36
C THR A 112 -6.17 4.74 7.33
N ASP A 113 -5.90 3.64 6.67
CA ASP A 113 -6.65 2.38 6.63
C ASP A 113 -5.72 1.24 7.09
N HIS A 114 -6.25 0.06 7.40
CA HIS A 114 -5.45 -1.05 7.90
C HIS A 114 -4.43 -1.53 6.88
N ILE A 115 -4.82 -1.57 5.61
CA ILE A 115 -3.98 -1.99 4.48
C ILE A 115 -4.07 -0.93 3.39
N ARG A 116 -2.93 -0.50 2.89
CA ARG A 116 -2.83 0.30 1.68
C ARG A 116 -1.83 -0.32 0.73
N ILE A 117 -2.31 -0.88 -0.35
CA ILE A 117 -1.52 -1.40 -1.46
C ILE A 117 -1.32 -0.26 -2.45
N GLN A 118 -0.10 -0.02 -2.89
CA GLN A 118 0.21 1.06 -3.83
C GLN A 118 1.24 0.59 -4.83
N LEU A 119 0.95 0.77 -6.11
CA LEU A 119 1.81 0.38 -7.20
C LEU A 119 2.17 1.58 -8.08
N PHE A 120 3.40 1.57 -8.59
CA PHE A 120 3.95 2.59 -9.47
C PHE A 120 4.55 2.00 -10.73
N ALA A 121 4.46 2.74 -11.83
CA ALA A 121 5.22 2.49 -13.06
C ALA A 121 5.62 3.81 -13.71
N SER A 122 6.79 3.84 -14.35
CA SER A 122 7.18 4.95 -15.22
C SER A 122 6.30 4.96 -16.47
N GLY A 123 5.76 6.12 -16.85
CA GLY A 123 4.85 6.24 -17.99
C GLY A 123 3.40 5.86 -17.69
N LEU A 124 2.63 5.54 -18.74
CA LEU A 124 1.19 5.25 -18.66
C LEU A 124 0.94 3.73 -18.70
N HIS A 125 0.73 3.13 -17.52
CA HIS A 125 0.57 1.68 -17.32
C HIS A 125 -0.55 1.35 -16.30
N LEU A 126 -1.68 2.07 -16.36
CA LEU A 126 -2.76 1.91 -15.36
C LEU A 126 -3.37 0.51 -15.37
N ASP A 127 -3.57 -0.10 -16.56
CA ASP A 127 -4.19 -1.43 -16.67
C ASP A 127 -3.28 -2.53 -16.09
N GLU A 128 -1.98 -2.45 -16.36
CA GLU A 128 -1.00 -3.37 -15.80
C GLU A 128 -0.92 -3.25 -14.29
N LEU A 129 -0.88 -2.01 -13.78
CA LEU A 129 -0.86 -1.74 -12.34
C LEU A 129 -2.16 -2.20 -11.66
N TRP A 130 -3.30 -2.04 -12.32
CA TRP A 130 -4.58 -2.54 -11.82
C TRP A 130 -4.59 -4.05 -11.68
N THR A 131 -4.14 -4.76 -12.73
CA THR A 131 -4.04 -6.22 -12.72
C THR A 131 -3.13 -6.71 -11.60
N GLN A 132 -1.97 -6.09 -11.41
CA GLN A 132 -1.03 -6.44 -10.35
C GLN A 132 -1.59 -6.12 -8.95
N ALA A 133 -2.27 -4.97 -8.80
CA ALA A 133 -2.92 -4.62 -7.54
C ALA A 133 -4.02 -5.61 -7.17
N GLY A 134 -4.79 -6.08 -8.16
CA GLY A 134 -5.81 -7.12 -7.99
C GLY A 134 -5.22 -8.43 -7.48
N LEU A 135 -4.11 -8.90 -8.04
CA LEU A 135 -3.45 -10.13 -7.56
C LEU A 135 -3.04 -10.04 -6.08
N ILE A 136 -2.52 -8.89 -5.65
CA ILE A 136 -2.15 -8.67 -4.24
C ILE A 136 -3.39 -8.58 -3.36
N ASP A 137 -4.45 -7.91 -3.83
CA ASP A 137 -5.72 -7.77 -3.11
C ASP A 137 -6.40 -9.12 -2.93
N ASP A 138 -6.47 -9.93 -4.00
CA ASP A 138 -7.03 -11.30 -3.96
C ASP A 138 -6.23 -12.19 -3.01
N TYR A 139 -4.89 -12.12 -3.06
CA TYR A 139 -4.01 -12.86 -2.14
C TYR A 139 -4.30 -12.53 -0.67
N LEU A 140 -4.56 -11.27 -0.35
CA LEU A 140 -4.90 -10.84 1.00
C LEU A 140 -6.34 -11.19 1.37
N ASN A 141 -7.27 -11.08 0.43
CA ASN A 141 -8.69 -11.39 0.65
C ASN A 141 -8.94 -12.89 0.93
N GLU A 142 -8.06 -13.77 0.43
CA GLU A 142 -8.09 -15.20 0.77
C GLU A 142 -7.70 -15.48 2.24
N ARG A 143 -7.05 -14.53 2.92
CA ARG A 143 -6.48 -14.69 4.26
C ARG A 143 -7.13 -13.84 5.33
N PHE A 144 -7.80 -12.78 4.91
CA PHE A 144 -8.35 -11.77 5.82
C PHE A 144 -9.74 -11.32 5.37
N ASP A 145 -10.67 -11.30 6.30
CA ASP A 145 -12.02 -10.78 6.06
C ASP A 145 -11.97 -9.24 6.02
N TYR A 146 -12.33 -8.68 4.87
CA TYR A 146 -12.40 -7.24 4.70
C TYR A 146 -13.71 -6.65 5.21
N ALA A 147 -13.64 -5.46 5.78
CA ALA A 147 -14.80 -4.64 6.11
C ALA A 147 -15.54 -4.25 4.82
N PHE A 148 -16.61 -4.95 4.54
CA PHE A 148 -17.42 -4.82 3.34
C PHE A 148 -18.90 -4.70 3.69
N ASP A 149 -19.61 -3.88 2.95
CA ASP A 149 -21.07 -3.69 3.05
C ASP A 149 -21.71 -3.88 1.67
N ASP A 150 -22.77 -4.67 1.58
CA ASP A 150 -23.42 -5.01 0.31
C ASP A 150 -23.91 -3.78 -0.47
N LYS A 151 -24.27 -2.71 0.22
CA LYS A 151 -24.75 -1.47 -0.39
C LYS A 151 -23.61 -0.50 -0.72
N TYR A 152 -22.60 -0.42 0.15
CA TYR A 152 -21.56 0.60 0.06
C TYR A 152 -20.22 0.08 -0.46
N GLY A 153 -20.01 -1.23 -0.54
CA GLY A 153 -18.74 -1.84 -0.91
C GLY A 153 -17.73 -1.85 0.23
N TYR A 154 -16.45 -1.79 -0.10
CA TYR A 154 -15.37 -1.76 0.90
C TYR A 154 -15.46 -0.50 1.75
N LEU A 155 -15.47 -0.70 3.08
CA LEU A 155 -15.54 0.38 4.05
C LEU A 155 -14.16 0.94 4.32
N THR A 156 -14.00 2.26 4.17
CA THR A 156 -12.71 2.95 4.28
C THR A 156 -12.80 4.15 5.20
N SER A 157 -11.65 4.59 5.73
CA SER A 157 -11.57 5.74 6.64
C SER A 157 -11.98 7.06 5.97
N PHE A 158 -11.82 7.16 4.64
CA PHE A 158 -12.23 8.34 3.88
C PHE A 158 -13.45 8.03 3.01
N PRO A 159 -14.53 8.82 3.12
CA PRO A 159 -15.75 8.63 2.31
C PRO A 159 -15.48 8.60 0.80
N THR A 160 -14.47 9.32 0.33
CA THR A 160 -14.08 9.37 -1.09
C THR A 160 -13.47 8.09 -1.62
N SER A 161 -13.15 7.14 -0.76
CA SER A 161 -12.59 5.82 -1.12
C SER A 161 -13.56 4.67 -0.86
N VAL A 162 -14.69 4.91 -0.20
CA VAL A 162 -15.75 3.90 0.03
C VAL A 162 -16.25 3.38 -1.31
N GLY A 163 -16.50 2.08 -1.38
CA GLY A 163 -16.90 1.36 -2.58
C GLY A 163 -15.77 0.47 -3.08
N THR A 164 -15.03 0.89 -4.08
CA THR A 164 -13.92 0.08 -4.63
C THR A 164 -12.64 0.16 -3.81
N GLY A 165 -12.47 1.19 -2.98
CA GLY A 165 -11.21 1.48 -2.31
C GLY A 165 -10.07 1.86 -3.28
N LEU A 166 -10.39 2.02 -4.58
CA LEU A 166 -9.45 2.26 -5.66
C LEU A 166 -9.21 3.75 -5.89
N ARG A 167 -7.94 4.10 -6.09
CA ARG A 167 -7.52 5.37 -6.67
C ARG A 167 -6.45 5.15 -7.71
N ALA A 168 -6.73 5.54 -8.97
CA ALA A 168 -5.76 5.59 -10.04
C ALA A 168 -5.34 7.04 -10.30
N SER A 169 -4.09 7.26 -10.65
CA SER A 169 -3.57 8.59 -10.97
C SER A 169 -2.39 8.53 -11.93
N VAL A 170 -2.27 9.59 -12.73
CA VAL A 170 -1.16 9.80 -13.66
C VAL A 170 -0.51 11.14 -13.32
N VAL A 171 0.82 11.15 -13.27
CA VAL A 171 1.60 12.38 -13.07
C VAL A 171 2.10 12.84 -14.43
N LEU A 172 1.79 14.06 -14.77
CA LEU A 172 2.20 14.71 -16.01
C LEU A 172 3.28 15.75 -15.75
N HIS A 173 4.12 15.96 -16.76
CA HIS A 173 5.12 17.02 -16.78
C HIS A 173 4.47 18.35 -17.15
#